data_78c6eb127cacf2a951ebe1eae715e180
#
_entry.id   78c6eb127cacf2a951ebe1eae715e180
#
_cell.length_a   1.000
_cell.length_b   1.000
_cell.length_c   1.000
_cell.angle_alpha   90.00
_cell.angle_beta   90.00
_cell.angle_gamma   90.00
#
_symmetry.space_group_name_H-M   'P 1'
#
loop_
_entity.id
_entity.type
_entity.pdbx_description
1 polymer ?
#
loop_
_entity_poly.entity_id
_entity_poly.type
_entity_poly.pdbx_seq_one_letter_code
_entity_poly.pdbx_strand_id
1 'polypeptide(L)'
;MKIALVTDTHAGVRGDSDTFAKYQYKFWYDVFIPYLREKNISNIIHLGDITDRRKWINYKTLNGFRSLMNNLASEFDLKVIIGNHDTFFKNTNDINSMSCLFETPTQWYDGAFQWYSKAEEIWYPGVEHPLLLVPWINSDNLEETLDTIDKSTAKVCLGHLNLAGFEMARGLRNTEGMDRKVFRKFDMTLSGHFHKKSHLDN
;
A
#
# COMPACT_ATOMS: atom_id res chain seq x y z
N MET A 1 -13.34 13.01 8.62
CA MET A 1 -11.90 12.89 8.29
C MET A 1 -11.76 12.57 6.81
N LYS A 2 -10.66 13.00 6.15
CA LYS A 2 -10.33 12.61 4.77
C LYS A 2 -8.99 11.89 4.76
N ILE A 3 -8.87 10.83 3.98
CA ILE A 3 -7.65 10.05 3.79
C ILE A 3 -7.39 9.95 2.28
N ALA A 4 -6.17 10.23 1.85
CA ALA A 4 -5.75 9.99 0.48
C ALA A 4 -5.25 8.55 0.36
N LEU A 5 -5.75 7.82 -0.61
CA LEU A 5 -5.27 6.48 -0.96
C LEU A 5 -4.45 6.55 -2.24
N VAL A 6 -3.30 5.90 -2.22
CA VAL A 6 -2.42 5.75 -3.38
C VAL A 6 -1.88 4.32 -3.39
N THR A 7 -1.58 3.78 -4.57
CA THR A 7 -1.15 2.38 -4.72
C THR A 7 -0.28 2.20 -5.95
N ASP A 8 0.49 1.11 -5.99
CA ASP A 8 1.19 0.60 -7.18
C ASP A 8 2.08 1.65 -7.86
N THR A 9 2.88 2.36 -7.07
CA THR A 9 3.74 3.44 -7.59
C THR A 9 5.04 2.94 -8.22
N HIS A 10 5.47 1.71 -7.89
CA HIS A 10 6.58 1.01 -8.54
C HIS A 10 7.81 1.87 -8.79
N ALA A 11 8.44 2.40 -7.74
CA ALA A 11 9.70 3.13 -7.87
C ALA A 11 10.76 2.26 -8.57
N GLY A 12 11.33 2.76 -9.68
CA GLY A 12 12.26 2.01 -10.52
C GLY A 12 11.63 1.24 -11.68
N VAL A 13 10.35 1.44 -11.95
CA VAL A 13 9.63 0.83 -13.08
C VAL A 13 10.32 1.06 -14.44
N ARG A 14 10.12 0.14 -15.37
CA ARG A 14 10.73 0.18 -16.70
C ARG A 14 12.26 0.23 -16.70
N GLY A 15 12.88 -0.56 -15.81
CA GLY A 15 14.34 -0.65 -15.74
C GLY A 15 15.01 0.63 -15.22
N ASP A 16 14.42 1.27 -14.21
CA ASP A 16 14.86 2.55 -13.65
C ASP A 16 14.84 3.70 -14.68
N SER A 17 13.84 3.72 -15.54
CA SER A 17 13.71 4.72 -16.59
C SER A 17 13.61 6.14 -16.03
N ASP A 18 14.56 6.99 -16.40
CA ASP A 18 14.57 8.41 -16.01
C ASP A 18 13.32 9.16 -16.47
N THR A 19 12.78 8.79 -17.62
CA THR A 19 11.56 9.39 -18.14
C THR A 19 10.36 9.06 -17.25
N PHE A 20 10.21 7.79 -16.87
CA PHE A 20 9.15 7.40 -15.94
C PHE A 20 9.32 8.03 -14.56
N ALA A 21 10.54 8.01 -14.01
CA ALA A 21 10.84 8.65 -12.74
C ALA A 21 10.46 10.15 -12.74
N LYS A 22 10.80 10.89 -13.82
CA LYS A 22 10.40 12.30 -13.97
C LYS A 22 8.89 12.49 -13.96
N TYR A 23 8.12 11.63 -14.64
CA TYR A 23 6.66 11.69 -14.62
C TYR A 23 6.08 11.36 -13.25
N GLN A 24 6.62 10.36 -12.55
CA GLN A 24 6.21 10.02 -11.19
C GLN A 24 6.48 11.19 -10.23
N TYR A 25 7.68 11.80 -10.24
CA TYR A 25 7.98 12.96 -9.40
C TYR A 25 7.11 14.17 -9.74
N LYS A 26 6.84 14.39 -11.02
CA LYS A 26 5.92 15.44 -11.46
C LYS A 26 4.51 15.22 -10.92
N PHE A 27 4.01 13.98 -10.93
CA PHE A 27 2.74 13.64 -10.29
C PHE A 27 2.76 13.97 -8.80
N TRP A 28 3.78 13.53 -8.07
CA TRP A 28 3.87 13.76 -6.64
C TRP A 28 3.94 15.24 -6.27
N TYR A 29 4.87 15.99 -6.88
CA TYR A 29 5.19 17.37 -6.49
C TYR A 29 4.30 18.41 -7.14
N ASP A 30 3.84 18.20 -8.38
CA ASP A 30 3.06 19.20 -9.12
C ASP A 30 1.53 18.94 -9.01
N VAL A 31 1.12 17.72 -8.63
CA VAL A 31 -0.31 17.34 -8.62
C VAL A 31 -0.75 16.86 -7.25
N PHE A 32 -0.18 15.75 -6.75
CA PHE A 32 -0.70 15.05 -5.58
C PHE A 32 -0.53 15.86 -4.29
N ILE A 33 0.69 16.27 -3.95
CA ILE A 33 0.97 17.06 -2.74
C ILE A 33 0.20 18.40 -2.76
N PRO A 34 0.24 19.22 -3.85
CA PRO A 34 -0.57 20.44 -3.92
C PRO A 34 -2.07 20.20 -3.74
N TYR A 35 -2.61 19.12 -4.33
CA TYR A 35 -4.02 18.76 -4.16
C TYR A 35 -4.37 18.43 -2.71
N LEU A 36 -3.51 17.67 -2.01
CA LEU A 36 -3.75 17.34 -0.60
C LEU A 36 -3.77 18.60 0.26
N ARG A 37 -2.84 19.53 0.02
CA ARG A 37 -2.80 20.84 0.72
C ARG A 37 -4.07 21.64 0.47
N GLU A 38 -4.49 21.78 -0.80
CA GLU A 38 -5.72 22.49 -1.17
C GLU A 38 -6.97 21.89 -0.48
N LYS A 39 -7.03 20.57 -0.38
CA LYS A 39 -8.18 19.86 0.21
C LYS A 39 -8.09 19.67 1.72
N ASN A 40 -7.02 20.15 2.36
CA ASN A 40 -6.74 19.96 3.79
C ASN A 40 -6.78 18.46 4.16
N ILE A 41 -6.06 17.63 3.41
CA ILE A 41 -5.90 16.20 3.67
C ILE A 41 -4.52 16.00 4.27
N SER A 42 -4.46 15.48 5.49
CA SER A 42 -3.23 15.25 6.25
C SER A 42 -2.85 13.78 6.36
N ASN A 43 -3.71 12.86 5.92
CA ASN A 43 -3.50 11.42 6.07
C ASN A 43 -3.36 10.78 4.70
N ILE A 44 -2.30 9.97 4.53
CA ILE A 44 -2.03 9.19 3.32
C ILE A 44 -1.89 7.73 3.70
N ILE A 45 -2.57 6.84 2.97
CA ILE A 45 -2.34 5.40 3.05
C ILE A 45 -1.92 4.90 1.67
N HIS A 46 -0.72 4.32 1.60
CA HIS A 46 -0.22 3.67 0.40
C HIS A 46 -0.52 2.17 0.45
N LEU A 47 -1.26 1.67 -0.54
CA LEU A 47 -1.77 0.30 -0.56
C LEU A 47 -0.80 -0.72 -1.19
N GLY A 48 0.52 -0.52 -1.03
CA GLY A 48 1.54 -1.48 -1.45
C GLY A 48 2.08 -1.28 -2.87
N ASP A 49 3.05 -2.12 -3.22
CA ASP A 49 3.83 -2.05 -4.46
C ASP A 49 4.46 -0.68 -4.70
N ILE A 50 5.20 -0.23 -3.68
CA ILE A 50 5.91 1.05 -3.72
C ILE A 50 7.16 0.93 -4.58
N THR A 51 7.88 -0.21 -4.48
CA THR A 51 9.06 -0.53 -5.26
C THR A 51 8.72 -1.49 -6.40
N ASP A 52 9.43 -1.37 -7.53
CA ASP A 52 9.16 -2.20 -8.71
C ASP A 52 9.73 -3.63 -8.60
N ARG A 53 10.78 -3.82 -7.81
CA ARG A 53 11.53 -5.08 -7.79
C ARG A 53 11.81 -5.58 -6.37
N ARG A 54 11.66 -6.90 -6.20
CA ARG A 54 11.83 -7.59 -4.93
C ARG A 54 13.26 -7.62 -4.39
N LYS A 55 14.25 -7.78 -5.28
CA LYS A 55 15.61 -8.23 -4.87
C LYS A 55 16.69 -7.17 -4.94
N TRP A 56 16.45 -6.07 -5.59
CA TRP A 56 17.42 -5.00 -5.74
C TRP A 56 16.78 -3.69 -6.16
N ILE A 57 17.42 -2.61 -5.82
CA ILE A 57 17.03 -1.26 -6.20
C ILE A 57 18.27 -0.50 -6.68
N ASN A 58 18.13 0.27 -7.74
CA ASN A 58 19.18 1.14 -8.22
C ASN A 58 19.41 2.30 -7.24
N TYR A 59 20.66 2.67 -6.97
CA TYR A 59 20.98 3.75 -6.02
C TYR A 59 20.34 5.10 -6.36
N LYS A 60 20.19 5.43 -7.63
CA LYS A 60 19.51 6.66 -8.06
C LYS A 60 18.02 6.61 -7.69
N THR A 61 17.37 5.50 -8.01
CA THR A 61 15.97 5.23 -7.64
C THR A 61 15.80 5.24 -6.13
N LEU A 62 16.69 4.57 -5.41
CA LEU A 62 16.70 4.52 -3.95
C LEU A 62 16.78 5.92 -3.33
N ASN A 63 17.74 6.73 -3.80
CA ASN A 63 17.92 8.09 -3.29
C ASN A 63 16.70 8.97 -3.52
N GLY A 64 16.14 8.95 -4.72
CA GLY A 64 14.95 9.72 -5.04
C GLY A 64 13.71 9.22 -4.28
N PHE A 65 13.57 7.91 -4.15
CA PHE A 65 12.49 7.29 -3.39
C PHE A 65 12.55 7.66 -1.89
N ARG A 66 13.72 7.54 -1.24
CA ARG A 66 13.90 7.96 0.16
C ARG A 66 13.57 9.45 0.35
N SER A 67 14.02 10.29 -0.57
CA SER A 67 13.73 11.72 -0.50
C SER A 67 12.23 12.01 -0.60
N LEU A 68 11.51 11.30 -1.48
CA LEU A 68 10.05 11.43 -1.59
C LEU A 68 9.36 10.98 -0.30
N MET A 69 9.69 9.80 0.22
CA MET A 69 9.05 9.26 1.43
C MET A 69 9.29 10.14 2.65
N ASN A 70 10.53 10.63 2.81
CA ASN A 70 10.86 11.58 3.88
C ASN A 70 10.07 12.90 3.74
N ASN A 71 9.91 13.40 2.52
CA ASN A 71 9.15 14.61 2.25
C ASN A 71 7.66 14.42 2.57
N LEU A 72 7.08 13.31 2.15
CA LEU A 72 5.69 12.98 2.50
C LEU A 72 5.51 12.82 4.02
N ALA A 73 6.40 12.09 4.68
CA ALA A 73 6.33 11.85 6.12
C ALA A 73 6.57 13.12 6.97
N SER A 74 7.30 14.12 6.45
CA SER A 74 7.49 15.39 7.15
C SER A 74 6.26 16.28 7.18
N GLU A 75 5.27 16.01 6.32
CA GLU A 75 4.08 16.86 6.19
C GLU A 75 2.77 16.11 6.46
N PHE A 76 2.75 14.79 6.22
CA PHE A 76 1.54 13.96 6.29
C PHE A 76 1.72 12.78 7.24
N ASP A 77 0.63 12.35 7.87
CA ASP A 77 0.56 11.04 8.52
C ASP A 77 0.52 9.95 7.42
N LEU A 78 1.70 9.36 7.16
CA LEU A 78 1.93 8.42 6.08
C LEU A 78 1.92 6.98 6.59
N LYS A 79 0.97 6.19 6.14
CA LYS A 79 0.92 4.76 6.39
C LYS A 79 1.09 3.99 5.08
N VAL A 80 1.80 2.88 5.18
CA VAL A 80 2.17 2.07 4.01
C VAL A 80 1.90 0.60 4.32
N ILE A 81 1.15 -0.11 3.50
CA ILE A 81 1.09 -1.57 3.54
C ILE A 81 2.06 -2.17 2.53
N ILE A 82 2.61 -3.34 2.86
CA ILE A 82 3.56 -4.04 2.00
C ILE A 82 2.81 -4.75 0.87
N GLY A 83 3.21 -4.48 -0.38
CA GLY A 83 2.75 -5.18 -1.57
C GLY A 83 3.66 -6.34 -1.96
N ASN A 84 3.30 -7.08 -3.01
CA ASN A 84 4.09 -8.24 -3.43
C ASN A 84 5.43 -7.89 -4.09
N HIS A 85 5.57 -6.71 -4.67
CA HIS A 85 6.85 -6.22 -5.19
C HIS A 85 7.78 -5.69 -4.10
N ASP A 86 7.24 -5.35 -2.94
CA ASP A 86 8.01 -4.82 -1.82
C ASP A 86 8.74 -5.90 -1.02
N THR A 87 8.38 -7.18 -1.16
CA THR A 87 8.97 -8.29 -0.40
C THR A 87 10.14 -8.95 -1.11
N PHE A 88 11.19 -9.36 -0.39
CA PHE A 88 12.30 -10.12 -0.96
C PHE A 88 11.87 -11.56 -1.31
N PHE A 89 11.27 -12.26 -0.37
CA PHE A 89 10.74 -13.61 -0.57
C PHE A 89 9.28 -13.56 -1.06
N LYS A 90 8.84 -14.64 -1.75
CA LYS A 90 7.46 -14.74 -2.22
C LYS A 90 6.49 -15.21 -1.14
N ASN A 91 7.01 -15.87 -0.13
CA ASN A 91 6.25 -16.60 0.89
C ASN A 91 6.23 -15.93 2.26
N THR A 92 6.92 -14.80 2.45
CA THR A 92 6.91 -14.02 3.70
C THR A 92 7.09 -12.53 3.44
N ASN A 93 6.61 -11.68 4.34
CA ASN A 93 6.78 -10.23 4.33
C ASN A 93 7.91 -9.74 5.25
N ASP A 94 8.68 -10.63 5.87
CA ASP A 94 9.67 -10.29 6.91
C ASP A 94 10.78 -9.37 6.37
N ILE A 95 11.30 -9.69 5.19
CA ILE A 95 12.28 -8.83 4.52
C ILE A 95 11.56 -8.09 3.40
N ASN A 96 11.39 -6.80 3.59
CA ASN A 96 10.68 -5.94 2.65
C ASN A 96 11.39 -4.61 2.43
N SER A 97 11.02 -3.89 1.39
CA SER A 97 11.65 -2.62 1.02
C SER A 97 11.58 -1.58 2.12
N MET A 98 10.50 -1.53 2.89
CA MET A 98 10.35 -0.54 3.97
C MET A 98 11.28 -0.86 5.14
N SER A 99 11.32 -2.11 5.61
CA SER A 99 12.19 -2.51 6.72
C SER A 99 13.68 -2.40 6.38
N CYS A 100 14.05 -2.53 5.11
CA CYS A 100 15.45 -2.36 4.66
C CYS A 100 15.87 -0.89 4.49
N LEU A 101 14.92 0.00 4.25
CA LEU A 101 15.20 1.41 3.95
C LEU A 101 15.01 2.35 5.15
N PHE A 102 14.20 1.94 6.10
CA PHE A 102 13.83 2.73 7.28
C PHE A 102 13.94 1.85 8.51
N GLU A 103 14.82 2.19 9.43
CA GLU A 103 15.23 1.33 10.55
C GLU A 103 14.09 0.97 11.51
N THR A 104 13.14 1.87 11.74
CA THR A 104 11.91 1.59 12.52
C THR A 104 10.77 2.50 12.12
N PRO A 105 9.51 2.06 12.25
CA PRO A 105 8.33 2.88 11.96
C PRO A 105 8.21 4.14 12.82
N THR A 106 8.87 4.18 13.97
CA THR A 106 8.61 5.18 15.02
C THR A 106 9.73 6.20 15.23
N GLN A 107 10.91 6.04 14.61
CA GLN A 107 12.08 6.90 14.89
C GLN A 107 12.13 8.21 14.09
N TRP A 108 11.36 8.30 13.01
CA TRP A 108 11.35 9.47 12.15
C TRP A 108 9.98 10.14 12.22
N TYR A 109 9.92 11.38 12.68
CA TYR A 109 8.71 12.24 12.68
C TYR A 109 7.58 11.86 13.66
N ASP A 110 7.89 11.52 14.92
CA ASP A 110 6.88 11.30 15.99
C ASP A 110 5.73 10.34 15.61
N GLY A 111 6.03 9.27 14.86
CA GLY A 111 5.03 8.29 14.44
C GLY A 111 4.26 8.64 13.15
N ALA A 112 4.60 9.74 12.49
CA ALA A 112 3.94 10.16 11.25
C ALA A 112 4.24 9.25 10.03
N PHE A 113 5.20 8.32 10.16
CA PHE A 113 5.51 7.34 9.13
C PHE A 113 5.51 5.93 9.71
N GLN A 114 4.59 5.10 9.22
CA GLN A 114 4.44 3.71 9.66
C GLN A 114 4.27 2.80 8.45
N TRP A 115 4.78 1.56 8.55
CA TRP A 115 4.51 0.52 7.55
C TRP A 115 4.02 -0.76 8.21
N TYR A 116 3.22 -1.52 7.47
CA TYR A 116 2.52 -2.69 7.94
C TYR A 116 2.86 -3.89 7.06
N SER A 117 3.51 -4.90 7.65
CA SER A 117 3.83 -6.18 7.01
C SER A 117 2.87 -7.30 7.41
N LYS A 118 2.00 -7.04 8.42
CA LYS A 118 0.94 -7.91 8.91
C LYS A 118 -0.40 -7.20 8.87
N ALA A 119 -1.49 -7.97 8.86
CA ALA A 119 -2.83 -7.42 8.95
C ALA A 119 -3.05 -6.78 10.33
N GLU A 120 -3.53 -5.54 10.35
CA GLU A 120 -3.69 -4.78 11.59
C GLU A 120 -4.81 -3.75 11.49
N GLU A 121 -5.59 -3.59 12.57
CA GLU A 121 -6.54 -2.48 12.72
C GLU A 121 -5.82 -1.21 13.15
N ILE A 122 -6.09 -0.12 12.43
CA ILE A 122 -5.61 1.21 12.79
C ILE A 122 -6.77 2.12 13.17
N TRP A 123 -6.52 2.98 14.14
CA TRP A 123 -7.50 3.92 14.64
C TRP A 123 -7.09 5.36 14.33
N TYR A 124 -8.07 6.15 13.92
CA TYR A 124 -7.91 7.59 13.80
C TYR A 124 -8.76 8.31 14.83
N PRO A 125 -8.29 9.44 15.41
CA PRO A 125 -9.09 10.23 16.35
C PRO A 125 -10.45 10.64 15.77
N GLY A 126 -11.52 10.41 16.53
CA GLY A 126 -12.87 10.81 16.16
C GLY A 126 -13.55 9.94 15.09
N VAL A 127 -13.00 8.75 14.82
CA VAL A 127 -13.62 7.75 13.93
C VAL A 127 -14.26 6.65 14.78
N GLU A 128 -15.48 6.27 14.43
CA GLU A 128 -16.26 5.27 15.18
C GLU A 128 -15.72 3.84 15.02
N HIS A 129 -15.18 3.51 13.85
CA HIS A 129 -14.65 2.18 13.53
C HIS A 129 -13.22 2.27 13.04
N PRO A 130 -12.37 1.28 13.34
CA PRO A 130 -11.02 1.22 12.78
C PRO A 130 -11.05 0.99 11.26
N LEU A 131 -9.90 1.19 10.63
CA LEU A 131 -9.62 0.67 9.29
C LEU A 131 -8.80 -0.61 9.44
N LEU A 132 -9.13 -1.66 8.71
CA LEU A 132 -8.28 -2.83 8.63
C LEU A 132 -7.29 -2.67 7.47
N LEU A 133 -6.00 -2.71 7.77
CA LEU A 133 -4.92 -2.76 6.77
C LEU A 133 -4.53 -4.22 6.53
N VAL A 134 -4.53 -4.66 5.27
CA VAL A 134 -4.16 -6.03 4.88
C VAL A 134 -3.04 -5.98 3.83
N PRO A 135 -1.77 -6.17 4.25
CA PRO A 135 -0.64 -6.30 3.34
C PRO A 135 -0.74 -7.53 2.45
N TRP A 136 0.25 -7.73 1.58
CA TRP A 136 0.34 -8.91 0.73
C TRP A 136 0.20 -10.21 1.52
N ILE A 137 -0.80 -11.00 1.14
CA ILE A 137 -1.07 -12.30 1.76
C ILE A 137 -0.24 -13.37 1.04
N ASN A 138 0.47 -14.16 1.82
CA ASN A 138 1.33 -15.25 1.34
C ASN A 138 1.18 -16.49 2.23
N SER A 139 1.93 -17.55 1.96
CA SER A 139 1.77 -18.82 2.70
C SER A 139 2.15 -18.72 4.19
N ASP A 140 3.01 -17.80 4.55
CA ASP A 140 3.49 -17.63 5.93
C ASP A 140 2.48 -16.89 6.82
N ASN A 141 1.78 -15.90 6.25
CA ASN A 141 0.86 -15.04 7.01
C ASN A 141 -0.63 -15.32 6.77
N LEU A 142 -0.97 -16.30 5.94
CA LEU A 142 -2.35 -16.55 5.52
C LEU A 142 -3.30 -16.81 6.70
N GLU A 143 -2.94 -17.73 7.59
CA GLU A 143 -3.79 -18.10 8.73
C GLU A 143 -3.98 -16.94 9.70
N GLU A 144 -2.89 -16.26 10.07
CA GLU A 144 -2.92 -15.08 10.95
C GLU A 144 -3.76 -13.95 10.32
N THR A 145 -3.63 -13.73 9.02
CA THR A 145 -4.41 -12.72 8.29
C THR A 145 -5.89 -13.04 8.27
N LEU A 146 -6.27 -14.31 8.00
CA LEU A 146 -7.67 -14.72 8.00
C LEU A 146 -8.30 -14.60 9.39
N ASP A 147 -7.58 -14.97 10.44
CA ASP A 147 -8.03 -14.81 11.83
C ASP A 147 -8.23 -13.32 12.18
N THR A 148 -7.30 -12.47 11.75
CA THR A 148 -7.41 -11.01 11.94
C THR A 148 -8.61 -10.43 11.19
N ILE A 149 -8.84 -10.85 9.95
CA ILE A 149 -10.01 -10.45 9.15
C ILE A 149 -11.30 -10.88 9.87
N ASP A 150 -11.38 -12.11 10.35
CA ASP A 150 -12.57 -12.64 11.02
C ASP A 150 -12.90 -11.87 12.32
N LYS A 151 -11.90 -11.57 13.12
CA LYS A 151 -12.03 -10.84 14.40
C LYS A 151 -12.21 -9.35 14.25
N SER A 152 -11.86 -8.77 13.10
CA SER A 152 -11.87 -7.33 12.87
C SER A 152 -13.26 -6.70 13.08
N THR A 153 -13.27 -5.53 13.71
CA THR A 153 -14.45 -4.68 13.91
C THR A 153 -14.55 -3.55 12.87
N ALA A 154 -13.59 -3.48 11.96
CA ALA A 154 -13.53 -2.49 10.90
C ALA A 154 -14.75 -2.58 9.95
N LYS A 155 -15.14 -1.44 9.40
CA LYS A 155 -16.13 -1.34 8.32
C LYS A 155 -15.47 -1.21 6.96
N VAL A 156 -14.23 -0.76 6.93
CA VAL A 156 -13.44 -0.57 5.71
C VAL A 156 -12.16 -1.39 5.80
N CYS A 157 -11.91 -2.18 4.78
CA CYS A 157 -10.66 -2.92 4.58
C CYS A 157 -9.84 -2.28 3.46
N LEU A 158 -8.58 -2.02 3.72
CA LEU A 158 -7.60 -1.47 2.77
C LEU A 158 -6.50 -2.51 2.58
N GLY A 159 -6.30 -2.99 1.35
CA GLY A 159 -5.39 -4.10 1.15
C GLY A 159 -4.52 -4.00 -0.10
N HIS A 160 -3.58 -4.97 -0.19
CA HIS A 160 -2.87 -5.30 -1.42
C HIS A 160 -3.17 -6.76 -1.76
N LEU A 161 -4.28 -6.98 -2.47
CA LEU A 161 -4.98 -8.26 -2.48
C LEU A 161 -4.98 -8.90 -3.87
N ASN A 162 -4.61 -10.19 -3.93
CA ASN A 162 -4.77 -11.02 -5.11
C ASN A 162 -6.16 -11.70 -5.08
N LEU A 163 -7.16 -11.08 -5.67
CA LEU A 163 -8.54 -11.56 -5.64
C LEU A 163 -8.95 -12.22 -6.96
N ALA A 164 -9.65 -13.35 -6.85
CA ALA A 164 -10.24 -14.02 -8.01
C ALA A 164 -11.39 -13.19 -8.60
N GLY A 165 -11.53 -13.24 -9.94
CA GLY A 165 -12.60 -12.58 -10.68
C GLY A 165 -12.27 -11.16 -11.17
N PHE A 166 -11.22 -10.52 -10.66
CA PHE A 166 -10.81 -9.20 -11.10
C PHE A 166 -9.98 -9.24 -12.40
N GLU A 167 -10.04 -8.19 -13.20
CA GLU A 167 -9.34 -8.09 -14.46
C GLU A 167 -7.88 -7.67 -14.23
N MET A 168 -6.93 -8.55 -14.57
CA MET A 168 -5.48 -8.29 -14.48
C MET A 168 -4.97 -7.50 -15.70
N ALA A 169 -5.48 -7.80 -16.89
CA ALA A 169 -5.18 -7.14 -18.15
C ALA A 169 -6.42 -7.21 -19.05
N ARG A 170 -6.42 -6.46 -20.16
CA ARG A 170 -7.58 -6.41 -21.05
C ARG A 170 -8.02 -7.82 -21.48
N GLY A 171 -9.21 -8.21 -21.00
CA GLY A 171 -9.82 -9.52 -21.28
C GLY A 171 -9.25 -10.70 -20.48
N LEU A 172 -8.28 -10.47 -19.58
CA LEU A 172 -7.69 -11.51 -18.74
C LEU A 172 -8.13 -11.32 -17.30
N ARG A 173 -8.92 -12.24 -16.78
CA ARG A 173 -9.36 -12.26 -15.38
C ARG A 173 -8.48 -13.18 -14.54
N ASN A 174 -8.21 -12.76 -13.32
CA ASN A 174 -7.53 -13.59 -12.32
C ASN A 174 -8.43 -14.75 -11.88
N THR A 175 -7.96 -15.98 -12.01
CA THR A 175 -8.67 -17.20 -11.59
C THR A 175 -8.05 -17.86 -10.36
N GLU A 176 -6.82 -17.45 -9.98
CA GLU A 176 -6.03 -18.10 -8.93
C GLU A 176 -5.98 -17.31 -7.61
N GLY A 177 -6.68 -16.18 -7.54
CA GLY A 177 -6.70 -15.34 -6.36
C GLY A 177 -7.59 -15.87 -5.24
N MET A 178 -7.52 -15.20 -4.10
CA MET A 178 -8.38 -15.46 -2.96
C MET A 178 -9.86 -15.17 -3.32
N ASP A 179 -10.79 -15.96 -2.77
CA ASP A 179 -12.22 -15.67 -2.93
C ASP A 179 -12.57 -14.37 -2.21
N ARG A 180 -13.16 -13.42 -2.93
CA ARG A 180 -13.63 -12.14 -2.38
C ARG A 180 -14.62 -12.27 -1.22
N LYS A 181 -15.27 -13.42 -1.07
CA LYS A 181 -16.21 -13.68 0.03
C LYS A 181 -15.59 -13.52 1.41
N VAL A 182 -14.28 -13.68 1.54
CA VAL A 182 -13.52 -13.42 2.77
C VAL A 182 -13.72 -11.99 3.27
N PHE A 183 -13.92 -11.03 2.37
CA PHE A 183 -14.06 -9.61 2.68
C PHE A 183 -15.51 -9.11 2.76
N ARG A 184 -16.52 -9.98 2.65
CA ARG A 184 -17.94 -9.58 2.63
C ARG A 184 -18.45 -8.91 3.90
N LYS A 185 -17.77 -9.11 5.02
CA LYS A 185 -18.14 -8.47 6.29
C LYS A 185 -17.90 -6.95 6.31
N PHE A 186 -17.03 -6.46 5.43
CA PHE A 186 -16.73 -5.03 5.34
C PHE A 186 -17.74 -4.33 4.43
N ASP A 187 -18.11 -3.10 4.78
CA ASP A 187 -18.96 -2.26 3.95
C ASP A 187 -18.25 -1.84 2.66
N MET A 188 -16.89 -1.75 2.73
CA MET A 188 -16.03 -1.43 1.59
C MET A 188 -14.67 -2.10 1.72
N THR A 189 -14.19 -2.67 0.61
CA THR A 189 -12.81 -3.14 0.48
C THR A 189 -12.16 -2.45 -0.71
N LEU A 190 -11.03 -1.76 -0.48
CA LEU A 190 -10.23 -1.11 -1.52
C LEU A 190 -8.86 -1.77 -1.57
N SER A 191 -8.37 -2.06 -2.76
CA SER A 191 -7.12 -2.80 -2.93
C SER A 191 -6.26 -2.26 -4.07
N GLY A 192 -4.94 -2.29 -3.88
CA GLY A 192 -3.93 -2.28 -4.93
C GLY A 192 -3.79 -3.63 -5.61
N HIS A 193 -2.67 -3.85 -6.31
CA HIS A 193 -2.22 -5.04 -7.03
C HIS A 193 -2.67 -5.10 -8.51
N PHE A 194 -3.93 -4.90 -8.81
CA PHE A 194 -4.40 -4.87 -10.20
C PHE A 194 -4.41 -3.45 -10.74
N HIS A 195 -3.60 -3.17 -11.75
CA HIS A 195 -3.42 -1.82 -12.30
C HIS A 195 -4.61 -1.34 -13.14
N LYS A 196 -5.72 -2.06 -13.12
CA LYS A 196 -6.97 -1.68 -13.75
C LYS A 196 -8.01 -1.31 -12.72
N LYS A 197 -8.62 -0.14 -12.91
CA LYS A 197 -9.78 0.22 -12.12
C LYS A 197 -10.92 -0.75 -12.44
N SER A 198 -11.35 -1.50 -11.45
CA SER A 198 -12.53 -2.35 -11.51
C SER A 198 -13.24 -2.34 -10.17
N HIS A 199 -14.53 -2.65 -10.17
CA HIS A 199 -15.31 -2.86 -8.95
C HIS A 199 -16.24 -4.05 -9.15
N LEU A 200 -16.54 -4.70 -8.07
CA LEU A 200 -17.56 -5.74 -8.00
C LEU A 200 -18.42 -5.44 -6.78
N ASP A 201 -19.74 -5.44 -6.96
CA ASP A 201 -20.68 -5.35 -5.84
C ASP A 201 -20.62 -6.63 -5.01
N ASN A 202 -20.87 -6.51 -3.71
CA ASN A 202 -20.85 -7.60 -2.76
C ASN A 202 -22.01 -8.61 -2.94
#